data_9a5e36bb162140602039f830d4fa7d4c
#
_entry.id   9a5e36bb162140602039f830d4fa7d4c
#
_cell.length_a   1.000
_cell.length_b   1.000
_cell.length_c   1.000
_cell.angle_alpha   90.00
_cell.angle_beta   90.00
_cell.angle_gamma   90.00
#
_symmetry.space_group_name_H-M   'P 1'
#
loop_
_entity.id
_entity.type
_entity.pdbx_description
1 polymer ?
#
loop_
_entity_poly.entity_id
_entity_poly.type
_entity_poly.pdbx_seq_one_letter_code
_entity_poly.pdbx_strand_id
1 'polypeptide(L)'
;QQLARDTKLDFKVITEIKIDNQLLLQNLTELAFKQNLELQKMVVNKRISELQLKQVKGTRYPTVRVLSGYNFAETKSDLGFTTQTSSRGLNYGFSASLNLFDGFNQNRAEKVAKLEIENTQVAIDQQNKTLESQLNSAFQTYLTNLELVQLEEKNEAIAKQNLDITLEKFRIGTITTLEFRTAQLNYINAKVRNTNTQYQAKLSEITLKELAGNLSF
;
A
#
# COMPACT_ATOMS: atom_id res chain seq x y z
N GLN A 1 2.30 -0.97 14.48
CA GLN A 1 2.14 -1.95 15.58
C GLN A 1 3.39 -2.83 15.60
N GLN A 2 4.29 -2.61 16.56
CA GLN A 2 5.33 -3.59 16.84
C GLN A 2 4.62 -4.81 17.42
N LEU A 3 4.65 -5.92 16.70
CA LEU A 3 4.22 -7.21 17.20
C LEU A 3 5.15 -7.58 18.36
N ALA A 4 4.69 -7.37 19.59
CA ALA A 4 5.34 -7.89 20.77
C ALA A 4 5.26 -9.42 20.72
N ARG A 5 6.30 -10.05 20.20
CA ARG A 5 6.41 -11.50 20.15
C ARG A 5 6.88 -12.00 21.51
N ASP A 6 6.21 -13.03 22.02
CA ASP A 6 6.62 -13.67 23.27
C ASP A 6 8.05 -14.23 23.10
N THR A 7 8.97 -13.79 23.95
CA THR A 7 10.40 -14.17 23.93
C THR A 7 10.65 -15.65 24.23
N LYS A 8 9.61 -16.40 24.63
CA LYS A 8 9.69 -17.85 24.92
C LYS A 8 9.40 -18.73 23.69
N LEU A 9 9.02 -18.15 22.53
CA LEU A 9 8.83 -18.91 21.32
C LEU A 9 10.19 -19.26 20.68
N ASP A 10 10.45 -20.54 20.59
CA ASP A 10 11.64 -21.08 19.94
C ASP A 10 11.68 -20.65 18.46
N PHE A 11 12.82 -20.14 18.01
CA PHE A 11 13.00 -19.71 16.63
C PHE A 11 13.35 -20.92 15.75
N LYS A 12 12.41 -21.39 14.96
CA LYS A 12 12.72 -22.33 13.91
C LYS A 12 13.43 -21.59 12.78
N VAL A 13 14.74 -21.79 12.66
CA VAL A 13 15.51 -21.24 11.54
C VAL A 13 15.10 -21.98 10.26
N ILE A 14 14.58 -21.26 9.28
CA ILE A 14 14.31 -21.80 7.95
C ILE A 14 15.64 -21.91 7.23
N THR A 15 16.06 -23.13 6.96
CA THR A 15 17.33 -23.45 6.30
C THR A 15 17.25 -23.39 4.77
N GLU A 16 16.04 -23.46 4.19
CA GLU A 16 15.82 -23.39 2.75
C GLU A 16 14.94 -22.20 2.39
N ILE A 17 15.43 -21.35 1.50
CA ILE A 17 14.68 -20.25 0.92
C ILE A 17 14.03 -20.77 -0.37
N LYS A 18 12.70 -20.98 -0.33
CA LYS A 18 11.96 -21.39 -1.53
C LYS A 18 11.63 -20.15 -2.36
N ILE A 19 12.15 -20.10 -3.57
CA ILE A 19 11.90 -19.04 -4.56
C ILE A 19 10.94 -19.60 -5.61
N ASP A 20 9.91 -18.82 -5.95
CA ASP A 20 8.96 -19.17 -7.00
C ASP A 20 9.54 -18.77 -8.36
N ASN A 21 9.89 -19.74 -9.19
CA ASN A 21 10.54 -19.50 -10.49
C ASN A 21 9.54 -19.36 -11.66
N GLN A 22 8.23 -19.38 -11.40
CA GLN A 22 7.20 -19.42 -12.44
C GLN A 22 6.37 -18.14 -12.53
N LEU A 23 6.86 -17.05 -11.97
CA LEU A 23 6.15 -15.77 -12.05
C LEU A 23 6.17 -15.23 -13.49
N LEU A 24 4.99 -14.92 -14.01
CA LEU A 24 4.80 -14.33 -15.34
C LEU A 24 4.38 -12.85 -15.19
N LEU A 25 5.10 -11.97 -15.85
CA LEU A 25 4.84 -10.53 -15.80
C LEU A 25 3.38 -10.18 -16.17
N GLN A 26 2.83 -10.83 -17.19
CA GLN A 26 1.47 -10.57 -17.64
C GLN A 26 0.43 -10.85 -16.54
N ASN A 27 0.56 -11.99 -15.85
CA ASN A 27 -0.34 -12.36 -14.75
C ASN A 27 -0.23 -11.37 -13.57
N LEU A 28 1.00 -10.95 -13.25
CA LEU A 28 1.26 -9.97 -12.19
C LEU A 28 0.69 -8.60 -12.53
N THR A 29 0.77 -8.18 -13.79
CA THR A 29 0.21 -6.92 -14.26
C THR A 29 -1.33 -6.92 -14.17
N GLU A 30 -1.98 -7.99 -14.60
CA GLU A 30 -3.44 -8.12 -14.48
C GLU A 30 -3.91 -8.12 -13.02
N LEU A 31 -3.19 -8.82 -12.15
CA LEU A 31 -3.48 -8.83 -10.71
C LEU A 31 -3.26 -7.45 -10.09
N ALA A 32 -2.17 -6.77 -10.44
CA ALA A 32 -1.86 -5.44 -9.93
C ALA A 32 -2.97 -4.43 -10.25
N PHE A 33 -3.46 -4.39 -11.50
CA PHE A 33 -4.54 -3.48 -11.87
C PHE A 33 -5.87 -3.78 -11.15
N LYS A 34 -6.09 -5.03 -10.72
CA LYS A 34 -7.30 -5.43 -9.99
C LYS A 34 -7.19 -5.26 -8.48
N GLN A 35 -6.01 -5.54 -7.91
CA GLN A 35 -5.84 -5.73 -6.47
C GLN A 35 -4.96 -4.69 -5.80
N ASN A 36 -4.21 -3.87 -6.56
CA ASN A 36 -3.37 -2.85 -5.97
C ASN A 36 -4.19 -1.83 -5.18
N LEU A 37 -3.89 -1.71 -3.89
CA LEU A 37 -4.65 -0.88 -2.94
C LEU A 37 -4.61 0.61 -3.28
N GLU A 38 -3.48 1.10 -3.81
CA GLU A 38 -3.36 2.51 -4.19
C GLU A 38 -4.26 2.84 -5.39
N LEU A 39 -4.36 1.96 -6.37
CA LEU A 39 -5.29 2.12 -7.49
C LEU A 39 -6.75 2.08 -7.02
N GLN A 40 -7.10 1.12 -6.15
CA GLN A 40 -8.45 1.05 -5.58
C GLN A 40 -8.82 2.32 -4.82
N LYS A 41 -7.89 2.86 -4.00
CA LYS A 41 -8.05 4.13 -3.31
C LYS A 41 -8.31 5.28 -4.27
N MET A 42 -7.58 5.35 -5.40
CA MET A 42 -7.78 6.40 -6.40
C MET A 42 -9.14 6.28 -7.10
N VAL A 43 -9.59 5.06 -7.40
CA VAL A 43 -10.94 4.82 -7.95
C VAL A 43 -12.03 5.27 -6.96
N VAL A 44 -11.86 5.00 -5.66
CA VAL A 44 -12.77 5.49 -4.62
C VAL A 44 -12.75 7.03 -4.54
N ASN A 45 -11.57 7.65 -4.63
CA ASN A 45 -11.45 9.12 -4.65
C ASN A 45 -12.18 9.74 -5.86
N LYS A 46 -12.06 9.14 -7.04
CA LYS A 46 -12.86 9.55 -8.21
C LYS A 46 -14.36 9.47 -7.91
N ARG A 47 -14.80 8.40 -7.25
CA ARG A 47 -16.19 8.26 -6.85
C ARG A 47 -16.64 9.35 -5.88
N ILE A 48 -15.76 9.76 -4.96
CA ILE A 48 -16.00 10.89 -4.05
C ILE A 48 -16.18 12.18 -4.87
N SER A 49 -15.31 12.47 -5.83
CA SER A 49 -15.43 13.64 -6.71
C SER A 49 -16.73 13.64 -7.52
N GLU A 50 -17.18 12.48 -8.00
CA GLU A 50 -18.47 12.34 -8.68
C GLU A 50 -19.66 12.65 -7.74
N LEU A 51 -19.59 12.21 -6.48
CA LEU A 51 -20.60 12.51 -5.47
C LEU A 51 -20.60 13.99 -5.09
N GLN A 52 -19.42 14.61 -5.01
CA GLN A 52 -19.29 16.06 -4.80
C GLN A 52 -19.94 16.86 -5.94
N LEU A 53 -19.75 16.43 -7.21
CA LEU A 53 -20.48 17.05 -8.32
C LEU A 53 -22.00 16.92 -8.15
N LYS A 54 -22.49 15.75 -7.69
CA LYS A 54 -23.93 15.57 -7.41
C LYS A 54 -24.39 16.50 -6.27
N GLN A 55 -23.58 16.65 -5.23
CA GLN A 55 -23.86 17.59 -4.13
C GLN A 55 -23.94 19.01 -4.63
N VAL A 56 -22.96 19.46 -5.44
CA VAL A 56 -22.96 20.80 -6.05
C VAL A 56 -24.19 21.00 -6.93
N LYS A 57 -24.59 20.01 -7.73
CA LYS A 57 -25.84 20.07 -8.51
C LYS A 57 -27.09 20.12 -7.62
N GLY A 58 -27.02 19.46 -6.46
CA GLY A 58 -28.12 19.46 -5.48
C GLY A 58 -28.47 20.80 -4.94
N THR A 59 -27.54 21.78 -4.91
CA THR A 59 -27.78 23.15 -4.45
C THR A 59 -28.68 23.96 -5.37
N ARG A 60 -28.98 23.44 -6.58
CA ARG A 60 -30.03 24.06 -7.47
C ARG A 60 -31.45 23.83 -6.98
N TYR A 61 -31.65 22.84 -6.12
CA TYR A 61 -32.97 22.49 -5.61
C TYR A 61 -33.30 23.26 -4.34
N PRO A 62 -34.59 23.47 -4.04
CA PRO A 62 -35.01 24.17 -2.82
C PRO A 62 -34.55 23.38 -1.58
N THR A 63 -34.02 24.11 -0.61
CA THR A 63 -33.72 23.55 0.71
C THR A 63 -34.98 23.64 1.57
N VAL A 64 -35.46 22.46 2.01
CA VAL A 64 -36.60 22.35 2.91
C VAL A 64 -36.09 22.08 4.31
N ARG A 65 -36.56 22.87 5.28
CA ARG A 65 -36.26 22.70 6.71
C ARG A 65 -37.54 22.56 7.51
N VAL A 66 -37.54 21.58 8.39
CA VAL A 66 -38.59 21.42 9.39
C VAL A 66 -37.94 21.65 10.75
N LEU A 67 -38.54 22.52 11.54
CA LEU A 67 -38.10 22.87 12.87
C LEU A 67 -39.18 22.46 13.86
N SER A 68 -38.80 21.86 14.95
CA SER A 68 -39.66 21.57 16.08
C SER A 68 -38.87 21.78 17.36
N GLY A 69 -39.46 22.48 18.29
CA GLY A 69 -38.84 22.77 19.58
C GLY A 69 -39.87 22.97 20.68
N TYR A 70 -39.48 22.79 21.91
CA TYR A 70 -40.24 23.12 23.10
C TYR A 70 -39.50 24.22 23.84
N ASN A 71 -40.14 25.41 23.96
CA ASN A 71 -39.57 26.53 24.67
C ASN A 71 -40.08 26.56 26.10
N PHE A 72 -39.16 26.68 27.02
CA PHE A 72 -39.43 26.99 28.41
C PHE A 72 -38.66 28.24 28.78
N ALA A 73 -39.37 29.29 29.17
CA ALA A 73 -38.77 30.52 29.63
C ALA A 73 -39.43 30.93 30.95
N GLU A 74 -38.63 31.21 31.94
CA GLU A 74 -39.04 31.76 33.22
C GLU A 74 -38.23 33.05 33.46
N THR A 75 -38.94 34.14 33.63
CA THR A 75 -38.33 35.42 33.94
C THR A 75 -38.83 35.89 35.27
N LYS A 76 -37.92 36.19 36.20
CA LYS A 76 -38.20 36.82 37.49
C LYS A 76 -37.63 38.24 37.46
N SER A 77 -38.47 39.21 37.92
CA SER A 77 -38.05 40.61 38.02
C SER A 77 -38.46 41.13 39.41
N ASP A 78 -37.53 41.77 40.08
CA ASP A 78 -37.77 42.38 41.39
C ASP A 78 -38.31 43.85 41.27
N LEU A 79 -38.39 44.33 40.04
CA LEU A 79 -38.85 45.71 39.73
C LEU A 79 -40.08 45.66 38.82
N GLY A 80 -41.22 46.22 39.29
CA GLY A 80 -42.43 46.39 38.52
C GLY A 80 -43.63 45.56 38.98
N PHE A 81 -44.79 45.69 38.26
CA PHE A 81 -46.05 44.98 38.61
C PHE A 81 -46.07 43.48 38.27
N THR A 82 -45.15 43.04 37.46
CA THR A 82 -45.04 41.63 37.09
C THR A 82 -43.73 41.05 37.63
N THR A 83 -43.81 40.27 38.71
CA THR A 83 -42.66 39.72 39.43
C THR A 83 -42.17 38.38 38.84
N GLN A 84 -43.05 37.69 38.14
CA GLN A 84 -42.70 36.39 37.52
C GLN A 84 -43.53 36.16 36.25
N THR A 85 -42.85 35.84 35.17
CA THR A 85 -43.48 35.39 33.92
C THR A 85 -42.93 34.04 33.56
N SER A 86 -43.81 33.08 33.36
CA SER A 86 -43.44 31.73 32.87
C SER A 86 -44.15 31.46 31.53
N SER A 87 -43.36 31.13 30.53
CA SER A 87 -43.86 30.80 29.20
C SER A 87 -43.39 29.37 28.84
N ARG A 88 -44.31 28.53 28.40
CA ARG A 88 -44.04 27.17 27.94
C ARG A 88 -44.83 26.96 26.66
N GLY A 89 -44.18 26.37 25.65
CA GLY A 89 -44.88 26.10 24.40
C GLY A 89 -44.11 25.26 23.43
N LEU A 90 -44.82 24.53 22.63
CA LEU A 90 -44.33 23.84 21.42
C LEU A 90 -44.28 24.86 20.29
N ASN A 91 -43.14 24.95 19.63
CA ASN A 91 -43.01 25.66 18.38
C ASN A 91 -42.67 24.67 17.27
N TYR A 92 -43.32 24.84 16.15
CA TYR A 92 -43.01 24.09 14.94
C TYR A 92 -43.00 25.06 13.76
N GLY A 93 -42.13 24.77 12.79
CA GLY A 93 -41.99 25.59 11.61
C GLY A 93 -41.58 24.78 10.40
N PHE A 94 -42.01 25.23 9.26
CA PHE A 94 -41.61 24.74 7.96
C PHE A 94 -41.08 25.90 7.14
N SER A 95 -39.92 25.71 6.52
CA SER A 95 -39.37 26.71 5.58
C SER A 95 -38.83 26.00 4.34
N ALA A 96 -39.07 26.63 3.18
CA ALA A 96 -38.49 26.26 1.90
C ALA A 96 -37.77 27.48 1.33
N SER A 97 -36.50 27.34 1.00
CA SER A 97 -35.70 28.41 0.40
C SER A 97 -35.07 27.94 -0.91
N LEU A 98 -35.18 28.77 -1.94
CA LEU A 98 -34.57 28.53 -3.25
C LEU A 98 -33.81 29.79 -3.66
N ASN A 99 -32.57 29.64 -4.07
CA ASN A 99 -31.81 30.74 -4.66
C ASN A 99 -32.14 30.85 -6.16
N LEU A 100 -32.78 31.92 -6.56
CA LEU A 100 -33.20 32.12 -7.95
C LEU A 100 -32.08 32.65 -8.85
N PHE A 101 -31.15 33.41 -8.28
CA PHE A 101 -30.03 34.00 -9.00
C PHE A 101 -28.82 34.17 -8.06
N ASP A 102 -27.68 33.64 -8.46
CA ASP A 102 -26.43 33.64 -7.68
C ASP A 102 -25.22 34.23 -8.44
N GLY A 103 -25.50 35.00 -9.53
CA GLY A 103 -24.44 35.56 -10.35
C GLY A 103 -23.62 34.49 -11.11
N PHE A 104 -24.25 33.38 -11.52
CA PHE A 104 -23.62 32.23 -12.21
C PHE A 104 -22.59 31.46 -11.37
N ASN A 105 -22.54 31.70 -10.06
CA ASN A 105 -21.64 30.99 -9.16
C ASN A 105 -21.87 29.47 -9.20
N GLN A 106 -23.14 29.04 -9.24
CA GLN A 106 -23.53 27.66 -9.36
C GLN A 106 -22.94 26.98 -10.63
N ASN A 107 -23.03 27.67 -11.77
CA ASN A 107 -22.49 27.15 -13.03
C ASN A 107 -20.97 27.02 -12.99
N ARG A 108 -20.29 27.96 -12.32
CA ARG A 108 -18.85 27.91 -12.12
C ARG A 108 -18.48 26.78 -11.18
N ALA A 109 -19.17 26.59 -10.07
CA ALA A 109 -18.95 25.51 -9.12
C ALA A 109 -19.10 24.12 -9.77
N GLU A 110 -20.13 23.95 -10.63
CA GLU A 110 -20.30 22.70 -11.38
C GLU A 110 -19.17 22.45 -12.39
N LYS A 111 -18.68 23.50 -13.06
CA LYS A 111 -17.53 23.36 -13.97
C LYS A 111 -16.27 22.95 -13.22
N VAL A 112 -16.01 23.59 -12.07
CA VAL A 112 -14.86 23.22 -11.21
C VAL A 112 -14.97 21.77 -10.75
N ALA A 113 -16.14 21.33 -10.27
CA ALA A 113 -16.35 19.97 -9.84
C ALA A 113 -16.20 18.93 -10.98
N LYS A 114 -16.55 19.30 -12.22
CA LYS A 114 -16.30 18.44 -13.40
C LYS A 114 -14.80 18.33 -13.71
N LEU A 115 -14.07 19.45 -13.70
CA LEU A 115 -12.62 19.46 -13.90
C LEU A 115 -11.91 18.64 -12.83
N GLU A 116 -12.41 18.63 -11.58
CA GLU A 116 -11.86 17.81 -10.51
C GLU A 116 -11.99 16.30 -10.81
N ILE A 117 -13.12 15.87 -11.39
CA ILE A 117 -13.28 14.48 -11.83
C ILE A 117 -12.29 14.14 -12.95
N GLU A 118 -12.11 15.05 -13.92
CA GLU A 118 -11.14 14.86 -15.00
C GLU A 118 -9.70 14.79 -14.46
N ASN A 119 -9.32 15.67 -13.53
CA ASN A 119 -8.03 15.64 -12.84
C ASN A 119 -7.81 14.31 -12.11
N THR A 120 -8.83 13.82 -11.41
CA THR A 120 -8.74 12.53 -10.72
C THR A 120 -8.57 11.38 -11.72
N GLN A 121 -9.23 11.44 -12.89
CA GLN A 121 -9.04 10.43 -13.95
C GLN A 121 -7.60 10.45 -14.49
N VAL A 122 -7.06 11.63 -14.79
CA VAL A 122 -5.67 11.78 -15.24
C VAL A 122 -4.69 11.24 -14.20
N ALA A 123 -4.96 11.49 -12.91
CA ALA A 123 -4.15 10.94 -11.83
C ALA A 123 -4.18 9.40 -11.78
N ILE A 124 -5.35 8.77 -12.03
CA ILE A 124 -5.47 7.31 -12.15
C ILE A 124 -4.66 6.80 -13.32
N ASP A 125 -4.76 7.43 -14.49
CA ASP A 125 -4.03 7.03 -15.69
C ASP A 125 -2.50 7.16 -15.51
N GLN A 126 -2.07 8.22 -14.82
CA GLN A 126 -0.67 8.40 -14.44
C GLN A 126 -0.20 7.29 -13.48
N GLN A 127 -1.02 6.94 -12.47
CA GLN A 127 -0.68 5.89 -11.53
C GLN A 127 -0.61 4.51 -12.21
N ASN A 128 -1.51 4.23 -13.17
CA ASN A 128 -1.45 3.00 -13.96
C ASN A 128 -0.10 2.87 -14.69
N LYS A 129 0.36 3.93 -15.34
CA LYS A 129 1.67 3.95 -16.02
C LYS A 129 2.84 3.80 -15.06
N THR A 130 2.75 4.45 -13.91
CA THR A 130 3.77 4.33 -12.86
C THR A 130 3.87 2.92 -12.34
N LEU A 131 2.72 2.29 -12.03
CA LEU A 131 2.67 0.90 -11.55
C LEU A 131 3.21 -0.07 -12.59
N GLU A 132 2.85 0.09 -13.86
CA GLU A 132 3.38 -0.73 -14.97
C GLU A 132 4.90 -0.61 -15.08
N SER A 133 5.44 0.61 -14.99
CA SER A 133 6.89 0.85 -14.99
C SER A 133 7.59 0.21 -13.79
N GLN A 134 7.00 0.33 -12.60
CA GLN A 134 7.53 -0.30 -11.38
C GLN A 134 7.53 -1.82 -11.47
N LEU A 135 6.44 -2.42 -11.98
CA LEU A 135 6.34 -3.86 -12.19
C LEU A 135 7.39 -4.36 -13.17
N ASN A 136 7.56 -3.67 -14.31
CA ASN A 136 8.58 -4.02 -15.29
C ASN A 136 9.99 -3.98 -14.69
N SER A 137 10.32 -2.91 -13.96
CA SER A 137 11.64 -2.76 -13.31
C SER A 137 11.87 -3.82 -12.24
N ALA A 138 10.88 -4.07 -11.39
CA ALA A 138 10.95 -5.08 -10.34
C ALA A 138 11.07 -6.50 -10.94
N PHE A 139 10.38 -6.77 -12.05
CA PHE A 139 10.45 -8.05 -12.75
C PHE A 139 11.83 -8.30 -13.36
N GLN A 140 12.45 -7.29 -13.97
CA GLN A 140 13.83 -7.39 -14.46
C GLN A 140 14.83 -7.66 -13.33
N THR A 141 14.66 -6.96 -12.20
CA THR A 141 15.48 -7.22 -11.00
C THR A 141 15.31 -8.66 -10.49
N TYR A 142 14.09 -9.16 -10.48
CA TYR A 142 13.80 -10.54 -10.08
C TYR A 142 14.45 -11.56 -11.02
N LEU A 143 14.35 -11.37 -12.35
CA LEU A 143 15.00 -12.27 -13.33
C LEU A 143 16.53 -12.27 -13.15
N THR A 144 17.13 -11.09 -13.01
CA THR A 144 18.58 -10.97 -12.76
C THR A 144 19.00 -11.69 -11.49
N ASN A 145 18.21 -11.54 -10.40
CA ASN A 145 18.51 -12.24 -9.15
C ASN A 145 18.38 -13.77 -9.29
N LEU A 146 17.42 -14.27 -10.08
CA LEU A 146 17.32 -15.71 -10.37
C LEU A 146 18.54 -16.24 -11.12
N GLU A 147 19.03 -15.51 -12.12
CA GLU A 147 20.25 -15.89 -12.85
C GLU A 147 21.47 -15.90 -11.93
N LEU A 148 21.57 -14.89 -11.04
CA LEU A 148 22.64 -14.84 -10.04
C LEU A 148 22.59 -16.01 -9.06
N VAL A 149 21.41 -16.45 -8.63
CA VAL A 149 21.26 -17.64 -7.78
C VAL A 149 21.85 -18.87 -8.48
N GLN A 150 21.49 -19.10 -9.74
CA GLN A 150 22.01 -20.23 -10.51
C GLN A 150 23.52 -20.16 -10.69
N LEU A 151 24.09 -18.97 -10.85
CA LEU A 151 25.54 -18.75 -10.96
C LEU A 151 26.24 -19.05 -9.64
N GLU A 152 25.73 -18.50 -8.52
CA GLU A 152 26.36 -18.68 -7.20
C GLU A 152 26.18 -20.11 -6.65
N GLU A 153 25.12 -20.81 -7.00
CA GLU A 153 24.98 -22.26 -6.72
C GLU A 153 26.09 -23.07 -7.41
N LYS A 154 26.39 -22.78 -8.68
CA LYS A 154 27.50 -23.42 -9.40
C LYS A 154 28.85 -23.07 -8.79
N ASN A 155 29.04 -21.79 -8.42
CA ASN A 155 30.27 -21.31 -7.78
C ASN A 155 30.49 -22.00 -6.41
N GLU A 156 29.44 -22.15 -5.59
CA GLU A 156 29.51 -22.87 -4.32
C GLU A 156 29.90 -24.36 -4.55
N ALA A 157 29.25 -25.01 -5.54
CA ALA A 157 29.56 -26.42 -5.87
C ALA A 157 31.02 -26.60 -6.28
N ILE A 158 31.56 -25.71 -7.13
CA ILE A 158 32.97 -25.74 -7.55
C ILE A 158 33.91 -25.48 -6.36
N ALA A 159 33.59 -24.50 -5.51
CA ALA A 159 34.40 -24.20 -4.33
C ALA A 159 34.41 -25.35 -3.33
N LYS A 160 33.28 -26.05 -3.17
CA LYS A 160 33.18 -27.26 -2.34
C LYS A 160 34.04 -28.40 -2.91
N GLN A 161 33.93 -28.66 -4.20
CA GLN A 161 34.75 -29.68 -4.85
C GLN A 161 36.24 -29.37 -4.70
N ASN A 162 36.64 -28.11 -4.87
CA ASN A 162 38.02 -27.68 -4.66
C ASN A 162 38.48 -27.88 -3.21
N LEU A 163 37.62 -27.58 -2.23
CA LEU A 163 37.90 -27.83 -0.81
C LEU A 163 38.11 -29.34 -0.56
N ASP A 164 37.23 -30.19 -1.11
CA ASP A 164 37.31 -31.65 -0.93
C ASP A 164 38.61 -32.22 -1.50
N ILE A 165 39.00 -31.83 -2.73
CA ILE A 165 40.27 -32.21 -3.35
C ILE A 165 41.48 -31.70 -2.53
N THR A 166 41.39 -30.46 -2.03
CA THR A 166 42.48 -29.84 -1.25
C THR A 166 42.61 -30.53 0.12
N LEU A 167 41.49 -30.96 0.73
CA LEU A 167 41.49 -31.74 1.96
C LEU A 167 42.24 -33.08 1.78
N GLU A 168 42.00 -33.82 0.69
CA GLU A 168 42.71 -35.09 0.43
C GLU A 168 44.21 -34.83 0.19
N LYS A 169 44.59 -33.79 -0.58
CA LYS A 169 45.99 -33.41 -0.76
C LYS A 169 46.68 -33.03 0.55
N PHE A 170 45.96 -32.37 1.46
CA PHE A 170 46.48 -32.03 2.78
C PHE A 170 46.69 -33.25 3.64
N ARG A 171 45.76 -34.22 3.62
CA ARG A 171 45.86 -35.50 4.36
C ARG A 171 47.10 -36.33 3.98
N ILE A 172 47.45 -36.31 2.69
CA ILE A 172 48.65 -37.02 2.20
C ILE A 172 49.94 -36.17 2.27
N GLY A 173 49.83 -34.95 2.81
CA GLY A 173 50.99 -34.08 3.07
C GLY A 173 51.56 -33.38 1.83
N THR A 174 50.82 -33.28 0.71
CA THR A 174 51.28 -32.67 -0.55
C THR A 174 51.06 -31.17 -0.65
N ILE A 175 50.33 -30.57 0.30
CA ILE A 175 50.06 -29.14 0.35
C ILE A 175 50.24 -28.60 1.78
N THR A 176 50.38 -27.28 1.88
CA THR A 176 50.56 -26.58 3.15
C THR A 176 49.21 -26.32 3.86
N THR A 177 49.29 -26.11 5.19
CA THR A 177 48.12 -25.69 5.99
C THR A 177 47.52 -24.39 5.46
N LEU A 178 48.35 -23.47 4.93
CA LEU A 178 47.89 -22.19 4.36
C LEU A 178 47.02 -22.41 3.12
N GLU A 179 47.45 -23.26 2.22
CA GLU A 179 46.67 -23.59 1.01
C GLU A 179 45.33 -24.24 1.36
N PHE A 180 45.32 -25.19 2.32
CA PHE A 180 44.06 -25.75 2.80
C PHE A 180 43.12 -24.71 3.43
N ARG A 181 43.63 -23.83 4.30
CA ARG A 181 42.83 -22.74 4.88
C ARG A 181 42.29 -21.80 3.82
N THR A 182 43.05 -21.49 2.79
CA THR A 182 42.59 -20.69 1.66
C THR A 182 41.40 -21.33 0.96
N ALA A 183 41.45 -22.64 0.70
CA ALA A 183 40.33 -23.36 0.11
C ALA A 183 39.10 -23.38 1.03
N GLN A 184 39.28 -23.53 2.35
CA GLN A 184 38.17 -23.41 3.32
C GLN A 184 37.51 -22.02 3.28
N LEU A 185 38.30 -20.94 3.30
CA LEU A 185 37.78 -19.58 3.25
C LEU A 185 37.04 -19.30 1.94
N ASN A 186 37.59 -19.79 0.81
CA ASN A 186 36.95 -19.67 -0.49
C ASN A 186 35.56 -20.33 -0.53
N TYR A 187 35.46 -21.56 0.03
CA TYR A 187 34.17 -22.27 0.13
C TYR A 187 33.19 -21.50 1.03
N ILE A 188 33.64 -21.08 2.22
CA ILE A 188 32.78 -20.30 3.14
C ILE A 188 32.26 -19.02 2.46
N ASN A 189 33.14 -18.29 1.78
CA ASN A 189 32.78 -17.07 1.06
C ASN A 189 31.80 -17.36 -0.09
N ALA A 190 31.99 -18.44 -0.85
CA ALA A 190 31.06 -18.85 -1.90
C ALA A 190 29.68 -19.20 -1.32
N LYS A 191 29.63 -19.92 -0.21
CA LYS A 191 28.41 -20.28 0.49
C LYS A 191 27.65 -19.05 1.03
N VAL A 192 28.37 -18.11 1.62
CA VAL A 192 27.79 -16.83 2.09
C VAL A 192 27.20 -16.03 0.92
N ARG A 193 27.94 -15.93 -0.21
CA ARG A 193 27.42 -15.26 -1.41
C ARG A 193 26.16 -15.92 -1.94
N ASN A 194 26.14 -17.25 -2.07
CA ASN A 194 24.98 -18.00 -2.53
C ASN A 194 23.76 -17.75 -1.63
N THR A 195 23.92 -17.83 -0.30
CA THR A 195 22.84 -17.57 0.65
C THR A 195 22.32 -16.14 0.54
N ASN A 196 23.22 -15.15 0.41
CA ASN A 196 22.83 -13.76 0.22
C ASN A 196 22.07 -13.54 -1.10
N THR A 197 22.49 -14.19 -2.17
CA THR A 197 21.83 -14.09 -3.47
C THR A 197 20.44 -14.72 -3.45
N GLN A 198 20.26 -15.88 -2.80
CA GLN A 198 18.97 -16.50 -2.58
C GLN A 198 18.03 -15.58 -1.76
N TYR A 199 18.57 -14.92 -0.73
CA TYR A 199 17.81 -13.93 0.05
C TYR A 199 17.36 -12.74 -0.80
N GLN A 200 18.26 -12.19 -1.63
CA GLN A 200 17.93 -11.08 -2.54
C GLN A 200 16.89 -11.48 -3.60
N ALA A 201 16.99 -12.67 -4.15
CA ALA A 201 16.00 -13.22 -5.06
C ALA A 201 14.62 -13.36 -4.39
N LYS A 202 14.58 -13.83 -3.15
CA LYS A 202 13.33 -13.90 -2.38
C LYS A 202 12.74 -12.53 -2.07
N LEU A 203 13.56 -11.54 -1.74
CA LEU A 203 13.10 -10.16 -1.55
C LEU A 203 12.49 -9.60 -2.82
N SER A 204 13.14 -9.79 -3.98
CA SER A 204 12.59 -9.33 -5.27
C SER A 204 11.28 -10.02 -5.64
N GLU A 205 11.10 -11.31 -5.32
CA GLU A 205 9.83 -12.05 -5.45
C GLU A 205 8.72 -11.40 -4.58
N ILE A 206 9.04 -11.12 -3.31
CA ILE A 206 8.09 -10.51 -2.37
C ILE A 206 7.69 -9.11 -2.85
N THR A 207 8.66 -8.30 -3.30
CA THR A 207 8.39 -6.96 -3.85
C THR A 207 7.45 -7.02 -5.06
N LEU A 208 7.63 -8.00 -5.95
CA LEU A 208 6.73 -8.22 -7.08
C LEU A 208 5.31 -8.58 -6.63
N LYS A 209 5.18 -9.49 -5.66
CA LYS A 209 3.88 -9.89 -5.10
C LYS A 209 3.20 -8.74 -4.36
N GLU A 210 3.97 -7.89 -3.70
CA GLU A 210 3.48 -6.67 -3.05
C GLU A 210 2.91 -5.68 -4.08
N LEU A 211 3.65 -5.39 -5.15
CA LEU A 211 3.19 -4.52 -6.24
C LEU A 211 1.94 -5.08 -6.93
N ALA A 212 1.86 -6.41 -7.07
CA ALA A 212 0.69 -7.10 -7.60
C ALA A 212 -0.51 -7.10 -6.63
N GLY A 213 -0.33 -6.67 -5.37
CA GLY A 213 -1.39 -6.69 -4.36
C GLY A 213 -1.71 -8.10 -3.84
N ASN A 214 -0.85 -9.08 -4.09
CA ASN A 214 -1.02 -10.48 -3.69
C ASN A 214 0.05 -10.90 -2.66
N LEU A 215 -0.04 -10.35 -1.46
CA LEU A 215 0.73 -10.80 -0.30
C LEU A 215 -0.05 -11.88 0.47
N SER A 216 -0.31 -13.03 -0.15
CA SER A 216 -0.69 -14.22 0.61
C SER A 216 0.58 -14.88 1.16
N PHE A 217 0.76 -14.84 2.46
CA PHE A 217 1.80 -15.56 3.18
C PHE A 217 1.42 -17.02 3.40
#